data_48867c7dc1437ea1b35d63b6f0458ff0
#
_entry.id   48867c7dc1437ea1b35d63b6f0458ff0
#
_cell.length_a   1.000
_cell.length_b   1.000
_cell.length_c   1.000
_cell.angle_alpha   90.00
_cell.angle_beta   90.00
_cell.angle_gamma   90.00
#
_symmetry.space_group_name_H-M   'P 1'
#
loop_
_entity.id
_entity.type
_entity.pdbx_description
1 polymer ?
#
loop_
_entity_poly.entity_id
_entity_poly.type
_entity_poly.pdbx_seq_one_letter_code
_entity_poly.pdbx_strand_id
1 'polypeptide(L)'
;MNINPVLLKELKVRMRGWKAAGIIALYLLVLTVVAVFIIYTTFMDPYSSNIDPQISIGAYTALAVFQFMLIMFIVPALTAGAISGEREKQTLDLVLCTRLKPISIITGKLFASTSQTLLLIIASFPLFSMVFLFGGISIKEVMQLFGFYIVTAVTIGCIGIFFSAHLKRTTASTVFTYGTLAFLAFGTIFIGVFYIRIFYNWDYNKFLPILYSNPLVGFGSLLAEQFGYYGGINAILGFSAGFGRNSNAANAISPWLGNIIFDIVLSAVLLILSAARINPVRKSIFGYIRFVGRKKKKASDSI
;
A
#
# COMPACT_ATOMS: atom_id res chain seq x y z
N MET A 1 12.26 -24.34 -12.50
CA MET A 1 12.13 -23.11 -11.68
C MET A 1 12.07 -23.50 -10.21
N ASN A 2 13.11 -23.20 -9.44
CA ASN A 2 13.11 -23.49 -7.98
C ASN A 2 12.23 -22.44 -7.28
N ILE A 3 10.95 -22.74 -7.15
CA ILE A 3 10.02 -21.88 -6.40
C ILE A 3 10.45 -21.91 -4.93
N ASN A 4 10.50 -20.72 -4.31
CA ASN A 4 10.88 -20.58 -2.91
C ASN A 4 9.97 -21.44 -2.01
N PRO A 5 10.52 -22.45 -1.28
CA PRO A 5 9.72 -23.38 -0.50
C PRO A 5 8.91 -22.69 0.62
N VAL A 6 9.39 -21.56 1.14
CA VAL A 6 8.67 -20.74 2.13
C VAL A 6 7.40 -20.17 1.51
N LEU A 7 7.51 -19.64 0.28
CA LEU A 7 6.35 -19.09 -0.44
C LEU A 7 5.28 -20.15 -0.67
N LEU A 8 5.67 -21.34 -1.18
CA LEU A 8 4.71 -22.43 -1.44
C LEU A 8 4.00 -22.90 -0.17
N LYS A 9 4.73 -23.05 0.92
CA LYS A 9 4.16 -23.44 2.21
C LYS A 9 3.14 -22.40 2.70
N GLU A 10 3.51 -21.12 2.69
CA GLU A 10 2.64 -20.06 3.20
C GLU A 10 1.41 -19.83 2.33
N LEU A 11 1.56 -19.84 1.01
CA LEU A 11 0.43 -19.76 0.10
C LEU A 11 -0.57 -20.90 0.34
N LYS A 12 -0.06 -22.14 0.44
CA LYS A 12 -0.92 -23.31 0.69
C LYS A 12 -1.66 -23.22 2.02
N VAL A 13 -1.01 -22.69 3.07
CA VAL A 13 -1.64 -22.53 4.39
C VAL A 13 -2.67 -21.40 4.38
N ARG A 14 -2.37 -20.25 3.76
CA ARG A 14 -3.27 -19.09 3.74
C ARG A 14 -4.47 -19.26 2.82
N MET A 15 -4.29 -19.93 1.66
CA MET A 15 -5.35 -20.10 0.65
C MET A 15 -6.21 -21.35 0.86
N ARG A 16 -5.83 -22.26 1.73
CA ARG A 16 -6.50 -23.58 1.90
C ARG A 16 -7.71 -23.54 2.85
N GLY A 17 -8.12 -22.42 3.41
CA GLY A 17 -9.15 -22.40 4.45
C GLY A 17 -10.43 -21.65 4.03
N TRP A 18 -11.56 -22.08 4.58
CA TRP A 18 -12.83 -21.34 4.53
C TRP A 18 -12.69 -19.87 4.93
N LYS A 19 -11.69 -19.56 5.78
CA LYS A 19 -11.37 -18.19 6.20
C LYS A 19 -10.94 -17.30 5.04
N ALA A 20 -10.13 -17.82 4.10
CA ALA A 20 -9.73 -17.06 2.93
C ALA A 20 -10.91 -16.77 2.00
N ALA A 21 -11.73 -17.80 1.74
CA ALA A 21 -12.96 -17.63 0.96
C ALA A 21 -13.94 -16.66 1.63
N GLY A 22 -14.09 -16.72 2.95
CA GLY A 22 -14.91 -15.79 3.72
C GLY A 22 -14.47 -14.35 3.63
N ILE A 23 -13.16 -14.08 3.68
CA ILE A 23 -12.60 -12.72 3.53
C ILE A 23 -12.87 -12.19 2.12
N ILE A 24 -12.68 -13.02 1.08
CA ILE A 24 -12.96 -12.65 -0.31
C ILE A 24 -14.46 -12.36 -0.50
N ALA A 25 -15.32 -13.24 0.02
CA ALA A 25 -16.77 -13.08 -0.07
C ALA A 25 -17.23 -11.80 0.64
N LEU A 26 -16.73 -11.54 1.85
CA LEU A 26 -17.05 -10.32 2.60
C LEU A 26 -16.59 -9.06 1.85
N TYR A 27 -15.37 -9.09 1.32
CA TYR A 27 -14.82 -7.98 0.54
C TYR A 27 -15.68 -7.67 -0.71
N LEU A 28 -15.99 -8.70 -1.49
CA LEU A 28 -16.84 -8.55 -2.68
C LEU A 28 -18.26 -8.13 -2.31
N LEU A 29 -18.81 -8.65 -1.21
CA LEU A 29 -20.12 -8.24 -0.73
C LEU A 29 -20.15 -6.75 -0.39
N VAL A 30 -19.15 -6.25 0.34
CA VAL A 30 -19.04 -4.82 0.70
C VAL A 30 -18.93 -3.96 -0.57
N LEU A 31 -18.08 -4.33 -1.52
CA LEU A 31 -17.96 -3.61 -2.79
C LEU A 31 -19.24 -3.66 -3.61
N THR A 32 -19.92 -4.81 -3.65
CA THR A 32 -21.20 -4.97 -4.36
C THR A 32 -22.29 -4.09 -3.75
N VAL A 33 -22.39 -4.03 -2.41
CA VAL A 33 -23.33 -3.16 -1.72
C VAL A 33 -23.08 -1.68 -2.09
N VAL A 34 -21.82 -1.27 -2.11
CA VAL A 34 -21.45 0.10 -2.53
C VAL A 34 -21.81 0.33 -4.00
N ALA A 35 -21.52 -0.62 -4.88
CA ALA A 35 -21.86 -0.52 -6.30
C ALA A 35 -23.39 -0.40 -6.51
N VAL A 36 -24.16 -1.26 -5.85
CA VAL A 36 -25.64 -1.22 -5.91
C VAL A 36 -26.19 0.08 -5.35
N PHE A 37 -25.64 0.57 -4.23
CA PHE A 37 -26.04 1.86 -3.67
C PHE A 37 -25.80 3.03 -4.63
N ILE A 38 -24.64 3.08 -5.28
CA ILE A 38 -24.32 4.10 -6.27
C ILE A 38 -25.27 4.01 -7.45
N ILE A 39 -25.48 2.81 -8.00
CA ILE A 39 -26.40 2.57 -9.11
C ILE A 39 -27.82 3.02 -8.71
N TYR A 40 -28.29 2.62 -7.54
CA TYR A 40 -29.61 2.97 -7.03
C TYR A 40 -29.80 4.51 -6.95
N THR A 41 -28.86 5.23 -6.33
CA THR A 41 -28.93 6.70 -6.22
C THR A 41 -28.91 7.40 -7.57
N THR A 42 -28.19 6.83 -8.54
CA THR A 42 -28.05 7.34 -9.90
C THR A 42 -29.34 7.15 -10.73
N PHE A 43 -29.99 5.99 -10.63
CA PHE A 43 -31.20 5.71 -11.40
C PHE A 43 -32.49 6.24 -10.78
N MET A 44 -32.49 6.54 -9.47
CA MET A 44 -33.65 7.11 -8.79
C MET A 44 -33.76 8.63 -8.91
N ASP A 45 -32.81 9.29 -9.59
CA ASP A 45 -32.87 10.72 -9.79
C ASP A 45 -33.89 11.05 -10.88
N PRO A 46 -35.09 11.64 -10.54
CA PRO A 46 -36.19 11.82 -11.48
C PRO A 46 -35.87 12.78 -12.62
N TYR A 47 -34.77 13.54 -12.52
CA TYR A 47 -34.30 14.51 -13.49
C TYR A 47 -33.32 13.96 -14.53
N SER A 48 -32.84 12.74 -14.37
CA SER A 48 -31.90 12.11 -15.30
C SER A 48 -32.64 11.22 -16.30
N SER A 49 -33.15 11.79 -17.38
CA SER A 49 -33.82 11.04 -18.46
C SER A 49 -32.85 10.41 -19.46
N ASN A 50 -31.55 10.67 -19.36
CA ASN A 50 -30.50 10.12 -20.20
C ASN A 50 -29.36 9.56 -19.36
N ILE A 51 -28.76 8.44 -19.79
CA ILE A 51 -27.52 7.90 -19.21
C ILE A 51 -26.40 8.89 -19.54
N ASP A 52 -26.14 9.82 -18.62
CA ASP A 52 -25.06 10.80 -18.77
C ASP A 52 -23.72 10.09 -18.49
N PRO A 53 -22.73 10.16 -19.40
CA PRO A 53 -21.40 9.64 -19.15
C PRO A 53 -20.74 10.15 -17.84
N GLN A 54 -21.11 11.32 -17.37
CA GLN A 54 -20.64 11.88 -16.10
C GLN A 54 -21.07 11.05 -14.88
N ILE A 55 -22.23 10.43 -14.96
CA ILE A 55 -22.76 9.54 -13.91
C ILE A 55 -21.89 8.28 -13.80
N SER A 56 -21.52 7.70 -14.94
CA SER A 56 -20.64 6.52 -15.01
C SER A 56 -19.26 6.82 -14.42
N ILE A 57 -18.71 8.01 -14.71
CA ILE A 57 -17.43 8.47 -14.16
C ILE A 57 -17.53 8.65 -12.63
N GLY A 58 -18.64 9.20 -12.14
CA GLY A 58 -18.91 9.34 -10.71
C GLY A 58 -18.98 7.99 -10.00
N ALA A 59 -19.69 7.03 -10.57
CA ALA A 59 -19.80 5.67 -10.05
C ALA A 59 -18.44 4.95 -10.01
N TYR A 60 -17.67 5.05 -11.09
CA TYR A 60 -16.32 4.50 -11.15
C TYR A 60 -15.40 5.11 -10.09
N THR A 61 -15.40 6.44 -9.99
CA THR A 61 -14.57 7.16 -9.02
C THR A 61 -14.91 6.76 -7.59
N ALA A 62 -16.20 6.66 -7.25
CA ALA A 62 -16.63 6.27 -5.93
C ALA A 62 -16.22 4.81 -5.60
N LEU A 63 -16.40 3.87 -6.53
CA LEU A 63 -15.91 2.50 -6.37
C LEU A 63 -14.38 2.45 -6.23
N ALA A 64 -13.66 3.22 -7.05
CA ALA A 64 -12.21 3.29 -7.00
C ALA A 64 -11.71 3.82 -5.64
N VAL A 65 -12.31 4.89 -5.13
CA VAL A 65 -11.98 5.46 -3.80
C VAL A 65 -12.25 4.43 -2.71
N PHE A 66 -13.41 3.77 -2.75
CA PHE A 66 -13.77 2.81 -1.73
C PHE A 66 -12.84 1.60 -1.72
N GLN A 67 -12.52 1.07 -2.90
CA GLN A 67 -11.55 -0.02 -3.04
C GLN A 67 -10.16 0.38 -2.56
N PHE A 68 -9.70 1.59 -2.90
CA PHE A 68 -8.42 2.10 -2.42
C PHE A 68 -8.37 2.17 -0.89
N MET A 69 -9.43 2.66 -0.25
CA MET A 69 -9.56 2.67 1.21
C MET A 69 -9.49 1.26 1.80
N LEU A 70 -10.18 0.29 1.20
CA LEU A 70 -10.10 -1.11 1.65
C LEU A 70 -8.69 -1.67 1.55
N ILE A 71 -7.94 -1.37 0.49
CA ILE A 71 -6.53 -1.77 0.34
C ILE A 71 -5.69 -1.18 1.47
N MET A 72 -5.84 0.13 1.76
CA MET A 72 -5.13 0.83 2.83
C MET A 72 -5.38 0.21 4.21
N PHE A 73 -6.55 -0.39 4.43
CA PHE A 73 -6.88 -1.08 5.69
C PHE A 73 -6.46 -2.55 5.73
N ILE A 74 -6.70 -3.28 4.65
CA ILE A 74 -6.52 -4.75 4.63
C ILE A 74 -5.03 -5.11 4.55
N VAL A 75 -4.24 -4.41 3.74
CA VAL A 75 -2.83 -4.78 3.54
C VAL A 75 -2.02 -4.73 4.83
N PRO A 76 -2.08 -3.65 5.65
CA PRO A 76 -1.36 -3.63 6.93
C PRO A 76 -1.79 -4.75 7.87
N ALA A 77 -3.10 -5.04 7.94
CA ALA A 77 -3.64 -6.10 8.79
C ALA A 77 -3.04 -7.47 8.45
N LEU A 78 -2.82 -7.74 7.15
CA LEU A 78 -2.28 -9.01 6.67
C LEU A 78 -0.76 -9.10 6.76
N THR A 79 -0.04 -7.97 6.71
CA THR A 79 1.43 -7.95 6.58
C THR A 79 2.16 -7.62 7.87
N ALA A 80 1.58 -6.76 8.74
CA ALA A 80 2.23 -6.29 9.96
C ALA A 80 2.53 -7.41 10.98
N GLY A 81 1.78 -8.51 10.95
CA GLY A 81 1.98 -9.68 11.80
C GLY A 81 2.86 -10.79 11.20
N ALA A 82 3.33 -10.65 9.95
CA ALA A 82 3.92 -11.77 9.20
C ALA A 82 5.21 -12.33 9.82
N ILE A 83 6.03 -11.53 10.48
CA ILE A 83 7.28 -11.93 11.13
C ILE A 83 7.15 -11.84 12.66
N SER A 84 6.57 -10.76 13.16
CA SER A 84 6.37 -10.55 14.60
C SER A 84 5.49 -11.64 15.21
N GLY A 85 4.46 -12.14 14.49
CA GLY A 85 3.62 -13.24 14.94
C GLY A 85 4.36 -14.57 15.09
N GLU A 86 5.33 -14.86 14.20
CA GLU A 86 6.18 -16.04 14.38
C GLU A 86 7.16 -15.86 15.55
N ARG A 87 7.61 -14.63 15.77
CA ARG A 87 8.47 -14.33 16.93
C ARG A 87 7.72 -14.49 18.25
N GLU A 88 6.46 -14.04 18.34
CA GLU A 88 5.60 -14.24 19.51
C GLU A 88 5.35 -15.74 19.78
N LYS A 89 5.17 -16.53 18.72
CA LYS A 89 4.98 -17.99 18.81
C LYS A 89 6.28 -18.76 18.99
N GLN A 90 7.45 -18.08 19.07
CA GLN A 90 8.77 -18.69 19.17
C GLN A 90 9.13 -19.64 18.01
N THR A 91 8.47 -19.49 16.86
CA THR A 91 8.71 -20.33 15.67
C THR A 91 9.68 -19.70 14.68
N LEU A 92 10.05 -18.44 14.87
CA LEU A 92 10.97 -17.75 13.97
C LEU A 92 12.36 -18.39 13.92
N ASP A 93 12.87 -18.84 15.06
CA ASP A 93 14.21 -19.45 15.14
C ASP A 93 14.26 -20.76 14.36
N LEU A 94 13.18 -21.54 14.31
CA LEU A 94 13.08 -22.75 13.48
C LEU A 94 13.22 -22.43 11.99
N VAL A 95 12.64 -21.30 11.55
CA VAL A 95 12.76 -20.85 10.15
C VAL A 95 14.18 -20.38 9.85
N LEU A 96 14.84 -19.70 10.81
CA LEU A 96 16.19 -19.20 10.66
C LEU A 96 17.26 -20.31 10.70
N CYS A 97 16.98 -21.47 11.29
CA CYS A 97 17.86 -22.66 11.25
C CYS A 97 17.93 -23.30 9.86
N THR A 98 17.04 -22.94 8.93
CA THR A 98 17.10 -23.43 7.55
C THR A 98 18.23 -22.74 6.78
N ARG A 99 18.81 -23.43 5.77
CA ARG A 99 19.89 -22.86 4.91
C ARG A 99 19.42 -21.78 3.94
N LEU A 100 18.27 -21.14 4.19
CA LEU A 100 17.71 -20.12 3.30
C LEU A 100 18.33 -18.74 3.58
N LYS A 101 18.56 -17.99 2.49
CA LYS A 101 19.03 -16.59 2.61
C LYS A 101 17.93 -15.73 3.28
N PRO A 102 18.28 -14.80 4.21
CA PRO A 102 17.29 -13.94 4.90
C PRO A 102 16.37 -13.19 3.93
N ILE A 103 16.90 -12.72 2.80
CA ILE A 103 16.10 -12.02 1.78
C ILE A 103 15.05 -12.94 1.16
N SER A 104 15.36 -14.22 0.96
CA SER A 104 14.41 -15.21 0.42
C SER A 104 13.26 -15.51 1.39
N ILE A 105 13.51 -15.47 2.70
CA ILE A 105 12.49 -15.62 3.73
C ILE A 105 11.54 -14.41 3.71
N ILE A 106 12.10 -13.20 3.68
CA ILE A 106 11.31 -11.95 3.69
C ILE A 106 10.48 -11.81 2.43
N THR A 107 11.09 -11.99 1.25
CA THR A 107 10.36 -11.92 -0.01
C THR A 107 9.28 -12.99 -0.09
N GLY A 108 9.57 -14.21 0.37
CA GLY A 108 8.57 -15.29 0.45
C GLY A 108 7.38 -14.91 1.33
N LYS A 109 7.63 -14.30 2.50
CA LYS A 109 6.58 -13.82 3.41
C LYS A 109 5.82 -12.62 2.86
N LEU A 110 6.51 -11.68 2.21
CA LEU A 110 5.87 -10.56 1.53
C LEU A 110 4.89 -11.07 0.47
N PHE A 111 5.38 -11.87 -0.48
CA PHE A 111 4.53 -12.39 -1.55
C PHE A 111 3.37 -13.23 -1.02
N ALA A 112 3.57 -14.02 0.02
CA ALA A 112 2.49 -14.80 0.63
C ALA A 112 1.45 -13.92 1.34
N SER A 113 1.86 -12.83 1.99
CA SER A 113 0.92 -11.92 2.66
C SER A 113 0.21 -10.99 1.67
N THR A 114 0.91 -10.50 0.64
CA THR A 114 0.32 -9.63 -0.38
C THR A 114 -0.48 -10.40 -1.43
N SER A 115 -0.20 -11.69 -1.66
CA SER A 115 -0.94 -12.50 -2.64
C SER A 115 -2.45 -12.54 -2.37
N GLN A 116 -2.84 -12.59 -1.09
CA GLN A 116 -4.26 -12.55 -0.72
C GLN A 116 -4.89 -11.21 -1.10
N THR A 117 -4.19 -10.10 -0.90
CA THR A 117 -4.67 -8.77 -1.31
C THR A 117 -4.71 -8.63 -2.83
N LEU A 118 -3.69 -9.15 -3.54
CA LEU A 118 -3.68 -9.17 -5.00
C LEU A 118 -4.88 -9.96 -5.55
N LEU A 119 -5.22 -11.08 -4.91
CA LEU A 119 -6.39 -11.86 -5.28
C LEU A 119 -7.69 -11.06 -5.05
N LEU A 120 -7.80 -10.30 -3.95
CA LEU A 120 -8.94 -9.41 -3.69
C LEU A 120 -9.06 -8.33 -4.78
N ILE A 121 -7.94 -7.70 -5.17
CA ILE A 121 -7.91 -6.71 -6.24
C ILE A 121 -8.38 -7.33 -7.57
N ILE A 122 -7.88 -8.51 -7.93
CA ILE A 122 -8.28 -9.19 -9.17
C ILE A 122 -9.76 -9.61 -9.12
N ALA A 123 -10.23 -10.09 -7.96
CA ALA A 123 -11.62 -10.49 -7.77
C ALA A 123 -12.63 -9.33 -7.90
N SER A 124 -12.20 -8.08 -7.70
CA SER A 124 -13.06 -6.90 -7.91
C SER A 124 -13.18 -6.47 -9.39
N PHE A 125 -12.34 -7.02 -10.28
CA PHE A 125 -12.36 -6.65 -11.70
C PHE A 125 -13.75 -6.76 -12.38
N PRO A 126 -14.57 -7.80 -12.15
CA PRO A 126 -15.91 -7.87 -12.70
C PRO A 126 -16.82 -6.71 -12.29
N LEU A 127 -16.68 -6.19 -11.06
CA LEU A 127 -17.48 -5.05 -10.60
C LEU A 127 -17.13 -3.77 -11.36
N PHE A 128 -15.84 -3.55 -11.65
CA PHE A 128 -15.39 -2.42 -12.47
C PHE A 128 -15.80 -2.58 -13.93
N SER A 129 -15.85 -3.83 -14.43
CA SER A 129 -16.31 -4.09 -15.80
C SER A 129 -17.79 -3.79 -16.00
N MET A 130 -18.63 -3.89 -14.95
CA MET A 130 -20.03 -3.45 -15.03
C MET A 130 -20.15 -1.95 -15.29
N VAL A 131 -19.31 -1.13 -14.63
CA VAL A 131 -19.33 0.32 -14.86
C VAL A 131 -18.89 0.68 -16.28
N PHE A 132 -17.99 -0.10 -16.87
CA PHE A 132 -17.57 0.02 -18.26
C PHE A 132 -18.73 -0.13 -19.25
N LEU A 133 -19.73 -0.97 -18.95
CA LEU A 133 -20.90 -1.18 -19.81
C LEU A 133 -21.78 0.08 -19.95
N PHE A 134 -21.72 0.99 -19.00
CA PHE A 134 -22.45 2.27 -19.06
C PHE A 134 -21.74 3.35 -19.91
N GLY A 135 -20.52 3.08 -20.38
CA GLY A 135 -19.72 3.98 -21.22
C GLY A 135 -18.94 5.03 -20.44
N GLY A 136 -18.12 5.80 -21.15
CA GLY A 136 -17.31 6.90 -20.55
C GLY A 136 -15.97 6.49 -19.95
N ILE A 137 -15.68 5.17 -19.85
CA ILE A 137 -14.43 4.67 -19.27
C ILE A 137 -13.79 3.71 -20.27
N SER A 138 -12.47 3.81 -20.45
CA SER A 138 -11.70 2.92 -21.30
C SER A 138 -11.04 1.80 -20.50
N ILE A 139 -10.78 0.65 -21.16
CA ILE A 139 -10.08 -0.47 -20.53
C ILE A 139 -8.66 -0.08 -20.08
N LYS A 140 -8.04 0.90 -20.74
CA LYS A 140 -6.74 1.45 -20.41
C LYS A 140 -6.76 2.10 -19.01
N GLU A 141 -7.80 2.88 -18.71
CA GLU A 141 -7.98 3.55 -17.42
C GLU A 141 -8.15 2.55 -16.28
N VAL A 142 -8.95 1.50 -16.52
CA VAL A 142 -9.12 0.41 -15.55
C VAL A 142 -7.79 -0.30 -15.30
N MET A 143 -7.02 -0.62 -16.35
CA MET A 143 -5.72 -1.27 -16.20
C MET A 143 -4.70 -0.40 -15.47
N GLN A 144 -4.68 0.92 -15.72
CA GLN A 144 -3.83 1.86 -14.99
C GLN A 144 -4.20 1.91 -13.50
N LEU A 145 -5.49 1.94 -13.18
CA LEU A 145 -5.98 1.92 -11.81
C LEU A 145 -5.56 0.65 -11.07
N PHE A 146 -5.76 -0.52 -11.69
CA PHE A 146 -5.38 -1.80 -11.10
C PHE A 146 -3.86 -1.92 -10.94
N GLY A 147 -3.09 -1.44 -11.91
CA GLY A 147 -1.63 -1.35 -11.81
C GLY A 147 -1.19 -0.50 -10.62
N PHE A 148 -1.82 0.66 -10.42
CA PHE A 148 -1.57 1.53 -9.27
C PHE A 148 -1.89 0.83 -7.94
N TYR A 149 -3.03 0.14 -7.83
CA TYR A 149 -3.39 -0.63 -6.65
C TYR A 149 -2.38 -1.72 -6.30
N ILE A 150 -1.87 -2.43 -7.30
CA ILE A 150 -0.88 -3.50 -7.10
C ILE A 150 0.42 -2.92 -6.53
N VAL A 151 0.93 -1.83 -7.11
CA VAL A 151 2.15 -1.19 -6.63
C VAL A 151 1.98 -0.67 -5.22
N THR A 152 0.91 0.07 -4.95
CA THR A 152 0.61 0.61 -3.61
C THR A 152 0.44 -0.51 -2.58
N ALA A 153 -0.28 -1.60 -2.92
CA ALA A 153 -0.44 -2.74 -2.02
C ALA A 153 0.90 -3.41 -1.67
N VAL A 154 1.79 -3.55 -2.64
CA VAL A 154 3.15 -4.09 -2.41
C VAL A 154 3.95 -3.16 -1.50
N THR A 155 3.92 -1.86 -1.73
CA THR A 155 4.64 -0.87 -0.92
C THR A 155 4.14 -0.87 0.52
N ILE A 156 2.83 -0.84 0.73
CA ILE A 156 2.22 -0.95 2.06
C ILE A 156 2.61 -2.27 2.73
N GLY A 157 2.62 -3.36 1.95
CA GLY A 157 3.09 -4.66 2.42
C GLY A 157 4.55 -4.65 2.87
N CYS A 158 5.43 -3.95 2.16
CA CYS A 158 6.83 -3.77 2.55
C CYS A 158 6.97 -2.98 3.85
N ILE A 159 6.17 -1.91 4.03
CA ILE A 159 6.11 -1.15 5.29
C ILE A 159 5.69 -2.07 6.44
N GLY A 160 4.64 -2.87 6.25
CA GLY A 160 4.16 -3.82 7.26
C GLY A 160 5.22 -4.85 7.64
N ILE A 161 5.89 -5.45 6.66
CA ILE A 161 6.98 -6.41 6.90
C ILE A 161 8.18 -5.76 7.58
N PHE A 162 8.51 -4.52 7.21
CA PHE A 162 9.60 -3.79 7.85
C PHE A 162 9.35 -3.63 9.36
N PHE A 163 8.20 -3.15 9.76
CA PHE A 163 7.86 -3.05 11.19
C PHE A 163 7.75 -4.42 11.85
N SER A 164 7.20 -5.41 11.14
CA SER A 164 7.13 -6.79 11.62
C SER A 164 8.51 -7.41 11.89
N ALA A 165 9.52 -7.06 11.09
CA ALA A 165 10.89 -7.53 11.29
C ALA A 165 11.59 -6.83 12.47
N HIS A 166 11.28 -5.55 12.70
CA HIS A 166 11.94 -4.74 13.73
C HIS A 166 11.31 -4.89 15.11
N LEU A 167 9.99 -5.01 15.19
CA LEU A 167 9.25 -5.07 16.43
C LEU A 167 9.03 -6.52 16.90
N LYS A 168 8.96 -6.69 18.23
CA LYS A 168 8.81 -8.01 18.83
C LYS A 168 7.34 -8.45 18.94
N ARG A 169 6.42 -7.48 19.11
CA ARG A 169 4.98 -7.71 19.32
C ARG A 169 4.20 -7.37 18.06
N THR A 170 3.23 -8.23 17.72
CA THR A 170 2.34 -8.02 16.55
C THR A 170 1.51 -6.75 16.68
N THR A 171 0.97 -6.49 17.87
CA THR A 171 0.18 -5.27 18.14
C THR A 171 0.99 -4.00 17.89
N ALA A 172 2.22 -3.94 18.38
CA ALA A 172 3.10 -2.79 18.16
C ALA A 172 3.41 -2.63 16.65
N SER A 173 3.74 -3.73 15.97
CA SER A 173 3.99 -3.71 14.52
C SER A 173 2.80 -3.16 13.74
N THR A 174 1.59 -3.60 14.07
CA THR A 174 0.36 -3.14 13.43
C THR A 174 0.13 -1.65 13.66
N VAL A 175 0.25 -1.18 14.91
CA VAL A 175 0.09 0.25 15.25
C VAL A 175 1.09 1.13 14.51
N PHE A 176 2.37 0.74 14.48
CA PHE A 176 3.40 1.52 13.77
C PHE A 176 3.17 1.50 12.24
N THR A 177 2.69 0.40 11.68
CA THR A 177 2.37 0.32 10.24
C THR A 177 1.23 1.26 9.88
N TYR A 178 0.11 1.21 10.61
CA TYR A 178 -1.01 2.14 10.40
C TYR A 178 -0.63 3.59 10.69
N GLY A 179 0.16 3.83 11.74
CA GLY A 179 0.68 5.15 12.07
C GLY A 179 1.53 5.77 10.96
N THR A 180 2.41 4.96 10.35
CA THR A 180 3.21 5.39 9.20
C THR A 180 2.35 5.68 7.98
N LEU A 181 1.35 4.84 7.69
CA LEU A 181 0.40 5.08 6.60
C LEU A 181 -0.43 6.33 6.83
N ALA A 182 -0.94 6.53 8.04
CA ALA A 182 -1.66 7.75 8.41
C ALA A 182 -0.78 8.99 8.27
N PHE A 183 0.49 8.91 8.67
CA PHE A 183 1.45 10.00 8.47
C PHE A 183 1.73 10.27 6.99
N LEU A 184 1.92 9.24 6.18
CA LEU A 184 2.10 9.40 4.73
C LEU A 184 0.84 9.95 4.06
N ALA A 185 -0.35 9.53 4.47
CA ALA A 185 -1.61 9.97 3.86
C ALA A 185 -2.00 11.40 4.28
N PHE A 186 -2.00 11.69 5.57
CA PHE A 186 -2.50 12.97 6.10
C PHE A 186 -1.37 13.93 6.50
N GLY A 187 -0.28 13.43 7.08
CA GLY A 187 0.83 14.26 7.54
C GLY A 187 1.53 14.98 6.40
N THR A 188 1.75 14.31 5.26
CA THR A 188 2.39 14.93 4.10
C THR A 188 1.51 15.99 3.43
N ILE A 189 0.18 15.80 3.42
CA ILE A 189 -0.77 16.83 2.97
C ILE A 189 -0.69 18.05 3.88
N PHE A 190 -0.76 17.82 5.19
CA PHE A 190 -0.69 18.90 6.17
C PHE A 190 0.62 19.71 6.03
N ILE A 191 1.76 19.02 5.91
CA ILE A 191 3.06 19.67 5.68
C ILE A 191 3.05 20.44 4.36
N GLY A 192 2.50 19.88 3.29
CA GLY A 192 2.40 20.50 1.98
C GLY A 192 1.58 21.80 2.01
N VAL A 193 0.39 21.75 2.60
CA VAL A 193 -0.50 22.93 2.73
C VAL A 193 0.16 24.01 3.58
N PHE A 194 0.73 23.63 4.72
CA PHE A 194 1.39 24.55 5.63
C PHE A 194 2.59 25.25 4.95
N TYR A 195 3.37 24.49 4.19
CA TYR A 195 4.51 25.03 3.44
C TYR A 195 4.08 26.02 2.35
N ILE A 196 3.05 25.69 1.57
CA ILE A 196 2.50 26.58 0.52
C ILE A 196 1.98 27.86 1.16
N ARG A 197 1.29 27.78 2.31
CA ARG A 197 0.74 28.94 3.00
C ARG A 197 1.81 29.91 3.49
N ILE A 198 2.93 29.41 4.00
CA ILE A 198 3.99 30.25 4.58
C ILE A 198 4.90 30.84 3.49
N PHE A 199 5.31 30.04 2.53
CA PHE A 199 6.40 30.42 1.63
C PHE A 199 5.92 30.90 0.25
N TYR A 200 4.69 30.58 -0.16
CA TYR A 200 4.23 30.84 -1.52
C TYR A 200 2.95 31.70 -1.61
N ASN A 201 2.49 32.33 -0.51
CA ASN A 201 1.31 33.21 -0.50
C ASN A 201 0.11 32.61 -1.26
N TRP A 202 -0.18 31.32 -1.07
CA TRP A 202 -1.24 30.59 -1.76
C TRP A 202 -1.03 30.39 -3.28
N ASP A 203 0.21 30.44 -3.78
CA ASP A 203 0.48 30.05 -5.16
C ASP A 203 0.45 28.50 -5.27
N TYR A 204 -0.74 27.97 -5.53
CA TYR A 204 -1.02 26.53 -5.66
C TYR A 204 -0.46 25.91 -6.95
N ASN A 205 0.19 26.69 -7.81
CA ASN A 205 0.76 26.19 -9.06
C ASN A 205 2.07 25.42 -8.86
N LYS A 206 2.65 25.41 -7.66
CA LYS A 206 3.90 24.72 -7.37
C LYS A 206 3.66 23.37 -6.70
N PHE A 207 4.03 22.31 -7.40
CA PHE A 207 3.99 20.96 -6.84
C PHE A 207 5.20 20.73 -5.92
N LEU A 208 4.94 20.25 -4.70
CA LEU A 208 5.98 19.93 -3.74
C LEU A 208 6.43 18.46 -3.87
N PRO A 209 7.75 18.19 -4.00
CA PRO A 209 8.25 16.83 -4.13
C PRO A 209 7.85 15.87 -3.00
N ILE A 210 7.59 16.38 -1.80
CA ILE A 210 7.13 15.57 -0.66
C ILE A 210 5.78 14.91 -0.93
N LEU A 211 4.95 15.48 -1.80
CA LEU A 211 3.64 14.93 -2.16
C LEU A 211 3.73 13.66 -3.02
N TYR A 212 4.89 13.40 -3.67
CA TYR A 212 5.13 12.11 -4.33
C TYR A 212 5.15 10.93 -3.36
N SER A 213 5.43 11.16 -2.08
CA SER A 213 5.39 10.09 -1.06
C SER A 213 3.98 9.78 -0.55
N ASN A 214 2.98 10.55 -0.98
CA ASN A 214 1.61 10.40 -0.49
C ASN A 214 0.78 9.50 -1.41
N PRO A 215 0.29 8.35 -0.92
CA PRO A 215 -0.51 7.44 -1.74
C PRO A 215 -1.89 8.02 -2.12
N LEU A 216 -2.49 8.90 -1.28
CA LEU A 216 -3.76 9.57 -1.59
C LEU A 216 -3.59 10.59 -2.72
N VAL A 217 -2.48 11.33 -2.72
CA VAL A 217 -2.16 12.31 -3.76
C VAL A 217 -1.85 11.58 -5.08
N GLY A 218 -1.09 10.49 -5.04
CA GLY A 218 -0.82 9.66 -6.21
C GLY A 218 -2.12 9.13 -6.82
N PHE A 219 -3.00 8.56 -6.00
CA PHE A 219 -4.30 8.05 -6.41
C PHE A 219 -5.20 9.16 -6.98
N GLY A 220 -5.30 10.29 -6.30
CA GLY A 220 -6.11 11.42 -6.75
C GLY A 220 -5.62 12.02 -8.06
N SER A 221 -4.30 12.09 -8.27
CA SER A 221 -3.73 12.59 -9.52
C SER A 221 -3.96 11.61 -10.69
N LEU A 222 -4.00 10.30 -10.43
CA LEU A 222 -4.37 9.30 -11.44
C LEU A 222 -5.80 9.51 -11.92
N LEU A 223 -6.76 9.64 -11.01
CA LEU A 223 -8.16 9.89 -11.35
C LEU A 223 -8.36 11.25 -12.04
N ALA A 224 -7.62 12.28 -11.63
CA ALA A 224 -7.65 13.58 -12.26
C ALA A 224 -7.09 13.56 -13.70
N GLU A 225 -6.10 12.72 -13.99
CA GLU A 225 -5.58 12.52 -15.35
C GLU A 225 -6.57 11.76 -16.23
N GLN A 226 -7.28 10.77 -15.67
CA GLN A 226 -8.26 9.97 -16.40
C GLN A 226 -9.52 10.76 -16.77
N PHE A 227 -10.07 11.55 -15.84
CA PHE A 227 -11.41 12.16 -15.99
C PHE A 227 -11.40 13.69 -15.92
N GLY A 228 -10.24 14.31 -15.82
CA GLY A 228 -10.11 15.75 -15.66
C GLY A 228 -10.57 16.22 -14.26
N TYR A 229 -10.95 17.47 -14.17
CA TYR A 229 -11.29 18.14 -12.90
C TYR A 229 -12.48 17.51 -12.15
N TYR A 230 -13.41 16.87 -12.89
CA TYR A 230 -14.67 16.35 -12.33
C TYR A 230 -14.54 14.98 -11.63
N GLY A 231 -13.48 14.22 -11.88
CA GLY A 231 -13.32 12.87 -11.33
C GLY A 231 -12.33 12.75 -10.17
N GLY A 232 -11.64 13.82 -9.80
CA GLY A 232 -10.55 13.76 -8.83
C GLY A 232 -10.98 13.93 -7.38
N ILE A 233 -10.14 13.45 -6.47
CA ILE A 233 -10.21 13.71 -5.01
C ILE A 233 -10.29 15.21 -4.69
N ASN A 234 -9.91 16.07 -5.61
CA ASN A 234 -10.09 17.52 -5.52
C ASN A 234 -11.54 17.93 -5.25
N ALA A 235 -12.51 17.23 -5.83
CA ALA A 235 -13.93 17.46 -5.58
C ALA A 235 -14.35 17.01 -4.16
N ILE A 236 -13.70 15.99 -3.61
CA ILE A 236 -14.03 15.41 -2.30
C ILE A 236 -13.30 16.14 -1.17
N LEU A 237 -12.05 16.57 -1.39
CA LEU A 237 -11.22 17.21 -0.35
C LEU A 237 -11.20 18.74 -0.44
N GLY A 238 -11.89 19.36 -1.39
CA GLY A 238 -11.89 20.83 -1.60
C GLY A 238 -10.51 21.36 -2.01
N PHE A 239 -9.57 20.48 -2.34
CA PHE A 239 -8.24 20.84 -2.79
C PHE A 239 -8.25 21.11 -4.30
N SER A 240 -8.59 22.34 -4.68
CA SER A 240 -8.29 22.84 -6.03
C SER A 240 -6.79 23.14 -6.22
N ALA A 241 -5.95 22.60 -5.35
CA ALA A 241 -4.53 22.83 -5.39
C ALA A 241 -3.90 22.11 -6.58
N GLY A 242 -3.69 22.83 -7.67
CA GLY A 242 -2.58 22.63 -8.63
C GLY A 242 -2.33 21.23 -9.24
N PHE A 243 -3.19 20.25 -9.00
CA PHE A 243 -3.08 18.91 -9.62
C PHE A 243 -3.65 18.91 -11.05
N GLY A 244 -4.33 19.98 -11.44
CA GLY A 244 -4.76 20.22 -12.81
C GLY A 244 -3.57 20.68 -13.66
N ARG A 245 -3.43 20.03 -14.78
CA ARG A 245 -2.56 20.28 -15.91
C ARG A 245 -2.30 21.79 -16.11
N ASN A 246 -1.27 22.33 -15.45
CA ASN A 246 -0.76 23.64 -15.78
C ASN A 246 -0.04 23.52 -17.12
N SER A 247 -0.56 24.17 -18.13
CA SER A 247 -0.06 24.17 -19.52
C SER A 247 1.42 24.59 -19.67
N ASN A 248 2.03 25.08 -18.61
CA ASN A 248 3.43 25.53 -18.61
C ASN A 248 4.42 24.52 -18.03
N ALA A 249 3.94 23.38 -17.48
CA ALA A 249 4.81 22.30 -16.97
C ALA A 249 4.82 21.08 -17.91
N ALA A 250 4.94 21.33 -19.22
CA ALA A 250 4.95 20.28 -20.25
C ALA A 250 6.02 19.19 -20.06
N ASN A 251 6.97 19.40 -19.12
CA ASN A 251 8.06 18.47 -18.82
C ASN A 251 8.01 17.90 -17.38
N ALA A 252 6.97 18.16 -16.60
CA ALA A 252 6.88 17.60 -15.25
C ALA A 252 6.28 16.20 -15.31
N ILE A 253 6.92 15.25 -14.60
CA ILE A 253 6.41 13.89 -14.41
C ILE A 253 5.05 13.99 -13.72
N SER A 254 4.02 13.30 -14.25
CA SER A 254 2.71 13.25 -13.60
C SER A 254 2.82 12.74 -12.16
N PRO A 255 2.09 13.33 -11.20
CA PRO A 255 2.26 13.01 -9.77
C PRO A 255 2.06 11.54 -9.45
N TRP A 256 1.16 10.83 -10.13
CA TRP A 256 0.95 9.40 -9.92
C TRP A 256 2.12 8.55 -10.39
N LEU A 257 2.81 8.93 -11.50
CA LEU A 257 4.03 8.24 -11.94
C LEU A 257 5.18 8.48 -10.97
N GLY A 258 5.32 9.73 -10.47
CA GLY A 258 6.28 10.04 -9.44
C GLY A 258 6.05 9.26 -8.15
N ASN A 259 4.79 9.06 -7.75
CA ASN A 259 4.43 8.24 -6.61
C ASN A 259 4.79 6.76 -6.85
N ILE A 260 4.50 6.19 -8.00
CA ILE A 260 4.88 4.81 -8.34
C ILE A 260 6.41 4.61 -8.24
N ILE A 261 7.19 5.55 -8.79
CA ILE A 261 8.65 5.49 -8.72
C ILE A 261 9.12 5.53 -7.26
N PHE A 262 8.58 6.47 -6.48
CA PHE A 262 8.87 6.56 -5.05
C PHE A 262 8.53 5.28 -4.31
N ASP A 263 7.36 4.71 -4.55
CA ASP A 263 6.86 3.47 -3.96
C ASP A 263 7.78 2.27 -4.25
N ILE A 264 8.24 2.13 -5.50
CA ILE A 264 9.17 1.08 -5.90
C ILE A 264 10.52 1.23 -5.17
N VAL A 265 11.06 2.44 -5.12
CA VAL A 265 12.32 2.72 -4.43
C VAL A 265 12.18 2.47 -2.93
N LEU A 266 11.10 2.97 -2.32
CA LEU A 266 10.82 2.77 -0.90
C LEU A 266 10.69 1.29 -0.55
N SER A 267 9.95 0.53 -1.34
CA SER A 267 9.76 -0.92 -1.14
C SER A 267 11.09 -1.68 -1.21
N ALA A 268 11.95 -1.36 -2.18
CA ALA A 268 13.28 -1.97 -2.30
C ALA A 268 14.15 -1.69 -1.08
N VAL A 269 14.20 -0.43 -0.63
CA VAL A 269 14.97 -0.02 0.57
C VAL A 269 14.45 -0.73 1.82
N LEU A 270 13.13 -0.76 2.02
CA LEU A 270 12.53 -1.41 3.20
C LEU A 270 12.77 -2.92 3.22
N LEU A 271 12.76 -3.59 2.07
CA LEU A 271 13.08 -5.02 1.98
C LEU A 271 14.54 -5.29 2.35
N ILE A 272 15.48 -4.48 1.86
CA ILE A 272 16.90 -4.63 2.18
C ILE A 272 17.13 -4.42 3.68
N LEU A 273 16.53 -3.39 4.27
CA LEU A 273 16.64 -3.10 5.71
C LEU A 273 16.03 -4.23 6.56
N SER A 274 14.89 -4.78 6.13
CA SER A 274 14.25 -5.92 6.78
C SER A 274 15.13 -7.17 6.72
N ALA A 275 15.77 -7.43 5.57
CA ALA A 275 16.69 -8.56 5.39
C ALA A 275 17.94 -8.42 6.26
N ALA A 276 18.50 -7.22 6.35
CA ALA A 276 19.65 -6.93 7.21
C ALA A 276 19.33 -7.15 8.69
N ARG A 277 18.08 -6.92 9.11
CA ARG A 277 17.65 -7.08 10.51
C ARG A 277 17.49 -8.52 10.94
N ILE A 278 17.03 -9.39 10.03
CA ILE A 278 16.76 -10.81 10.32
C ILE A 278 18.05 -11.64 10.23
N ASN A 279 19.11 -11.15 9.60
CA ASN A 279 20.35 -11.89 9.39
C ASN A 279 20.99 -12.33 10.72
N PRO A 280 21.07 -13.64 11.03
CA PRO A 280 21.60 -14.15 12.30
C PRO A 280 23.12 -13.94 12.43
N VAL A 281 23.85 -13.94 11.33
CA VAL A 281 25.32 -13.82 11.31
C VAL A 281 25.78 -12.48 11.89
N ARG A 282 25.04 -11.39 11.64
CA ARG A 282 25.37 -10.07 12.14
C ARG A 282 25.21 -9.95 13.66
N LYS A 283 24.26 -10.69 14.25
CA LYS A 283 24.08 -10.73 15.73
C LYS A 283 25.21 -11.53 16.41
N SER A 284 25.69 -12.60 15.79
CA SER A 284 26.78 -13.44 16.31
C SER A 284 28.10 -12.65 16.39
N ILE A 285 28.45 -11.86 15.37
CA ILE A 285 29.68 -11.06 15.34
C ILE A 285 29.65 -9.98 16.44
N PHE A 286 28.55 -9.26 16.63
CA PHE A 286 28.42 -8.27 17.70
C PHE A 286 28.38 -8.90 19.09
N GLY A 287 27.78 -10.06 19.26
CA GLY A 287 27.80 -10.85 20.50
C GLY A 287 29.21 -11.33 20.85
N TYR A 288 29.94 -11.83 19.85
CA TYR A 288 31.31 -12.29 20.00
C TYR A 288 32.28 -11.16 20.38
N ILE A 289 32.19 -10.01 19.70
CA ILE A 289 33.01 -8.82 20.03
C ILE A 289 32.72 -8.34 21.46
N ARG A 290 31.47 -8.32 21.89
CA ARG A 290 31.08 -7.92 23.25
C ARG A 290 31.54 -8.92 24.32
N PHE A 291 31.57 -10.22 23.99
CA PHE A 291 32.05 -11.26 24.88
C PHE A 291 33.57 -11.20 25.04
N VAL A 292 34.31 -11.02 23.95
CA VAL A 292 35.78 -10.87 23.94
C VAL A 292 36.18 -9.58 24.66
N GLY A 293 35.46 -8.47 24.46
CA GLY A 293 35.71 -7.20 25.17
C GLY A 293 35.49 -7.30 26.69
N ARG A 294 34.47 -8.05 27.13
CA ARG A 294 34.23 -8.32 28.55
C ARG A 294 35.31 -9.19 29.20
N LYS A 295 35.83 -10.21 28.48
CA LYS A 295 36.95 -11.04 28.98
C LYS A 295 38.25 -10.24 29.11
N LYS A 296 38.57 -9.35 28.15
CA LYS A 296 39.72 -8.47 28.25
C LYS A 296 39.64 -7.53 29.43
N LYS A 297 38.47 -6.95 29.70
CA LYS A 297 38.29 -6.01 30.83
C LYS A 297 38.43 -6.72 32.19
N LYS A 298 37.88 -7.95 32.34
CA LYS A 298 38.06 -8.74 33.55
C LYS A 298 39.51 -9.18 33.81
N ALA A 299 40.29 -9.39 32.75
CA ALA A 299 41.71 -9.78 32.86
C ALA A 299 42.59 -8.54 33.22
N SER A 300 42.17 -7.31 32.86
CA SER A 300 42.88 -6.08 33.21
C SER A 300 42.58 -5.61 34.64
N ASP A 301 41.40 -5.95 35.18
CA ASP A 301 41.00 -5.56 36.56
C ASP A 301 41.48 -6.56 37.63
N SER A 302 42.21 -7.62 37.21
CA SER A 302 42.77 -8.66 38.09
C SER A 302 44.32 -8.60 38.21
N ILE A 303 44.95 -7.58 37.65
CA ILE A 303 46.37 -7.21 37.84
C ILE A 303 46.47 -5.92 38.64
#